data_18dcc048bc6d698fb31789385ce3ab2d
#
_entry.id   18dcc048bc6d698fb31789385ce3ab2d
#
_cell.length_a   1.000
_cell.length_b   1.000
_cell.length_c   1.000
_cell.angle_alpha   90.00
_cell.angle_beta   90.00
_cell.angle_gamma   90.00
#
_symmetry.space_group_name_H-M   'P 1'
#
loop_
_entity.id
_entity.type
_entity.pdbx_description
1 polymer ?
#
loop_
_entity_poly.entity_id
_entity_poly.type
_entity_poly.pdbx_seq_one_letter_code
_entity_poly.pdbx_strand_id
1 'polypeptide(L)'
;MKQILSLLIVLLYCTTIQAKERVVELPAFDAWSSTSIEIQKIVLNDTATTVYIDAFYRPHNWIKIAKDSYLQADGKQYKILSGIGMEPDKEIWMPESGTYSFQMIFPPLPENTTTVDFTEGDFEGSFSIWGIHLDGKPAFSPLA
;
A
#
# COMPACT_ATOMS: atom_id res chain seq x y z
N MET A 1 -3.38 -9.39 50.80
CA MET A 1 -4.56 -9.57 49.96
C MET A 1 -4.80 -8.39 49.01
N LYS A 2 -4.68 -7.15 49.46
CA LYS A 2 -4.89 -5.99 48.58
C LYS A 2 -3.83 -5.84 47.47
N GLN A 3 -2.60 -6.33 47.65
CA GLN A 3 -1.53 -6.26 46.68
C GLN A 3 -1.70 -7.23 45.48
N ILE A 4 -2.39 -8.37 45.70
CA ILE A 4 -2.65 -9.35 44.65
C ILE A 4 -3.73 -8.87 43.69
N LEU A 5 -4.72 -8.11 44.18
CA LEU A 5 -5.77 -7.55 43.34
C LEU A 5 -5.25 -6.45 42.40
N SER A 6 -4.29 -5.62 42.84
CA SER A 6 -3.66 -4.58 42.02
C SER A 6 -2.84 -5.15 40.89
N LEU A 7 -2.16 -6.29 41.12
CA LEU A 7 -1.37 -6.96 40.11
C LEU A 7 -2.23 -7.57 38.98
N LEU A 8 -3.40 -8.11 39.34
CA LEU A 8 -4.35 -8.68 38.39
C LEU A 8 -4.97 -7.62 37.48
N ILE A 9 -5.22 -6.41 37.99
CA ILE A 9 -5.76 -5.29 37.20
C ILE A 9 -4.73 -4.78 36.21
N VAL A 10 -3.44 -4.70 36.57
CA VAL A 10 -2.36 -4.28 35.66
C VAL A 10 -2.14 -5.28 34.53
N LEU A 11 -2.27 -6.59 34.81
CA LEU A 11 -2.16 -7.62 33.78
C LEU A 11 -3.32 -7.57 32.76
N LEU A 12 -4.51 -7.21 33.18
CA LEU A 12 -5.66 -7.02 32.27
C LEU A 12 -5.51 -5.83 31.35
N TYR A 13 -4.87 -4.77 31.80
CA TYR A 13 -4.60 -3.60 30.93
C TYR A 13 -3.57 -3.88 29.83
N CYS A 14 -2.59 -4.74 30.08
CA CYS A 14 -1.56 -5.08 29.08
C CYS A 14 -2.06 -5.99 27.96
N THR A 15 -3.22 -6.64 28.09
CA THR A 15 -3.75 -7.58 27.10
C THR A 15 -4.71 -6.93 26.09
N THR A 16 -5.05 -5.64 26.25
CA THR A 16 -6.06 -4.97 25.41
C THR A 16 -5.52 -4.10 24.29
N ILE A 17 -4.20 -3.91 24.21
CA ILE A 17 -3.57 -3.06 23.18
C ILE A 17 -2.86 -3.94 22.17
N GLN A 18 -3.60 -4.47 21.19
CA GLN A 18 -3.02 -5.10 20.02
C GLN A 18 -3.43 -4.32 18.78
N ALA A 19 -2.42 -3.83 18.05
CA ALA A 19 -2.64 -3.21 16.75
C ALA A 19 -3.25 -4.25 15.81
N LYS A 20 -4.37 -3.90 15.16
CA LYS A 20 -5.01 -4.76 14.17
C LYS A 20 -4.29 -4.58 12.84
N GLU A 21 -3.82 -5.68 12.28
CA GLU A 21 -3.25 -5.70 10.94
C GLU A 21 -4.25 -6.29 9.96
N ARG A 22 -4.39 -5.64 8.81
CA ARG A 22 -5.19 -6.16 7.69
C ARG A 22 -4.27 -6.44 6.53
N VAL A 23 -4.48 -7.57 5.87
CA VAL A 23 -3.75 -7.94 4.65
C VAL A 23 -4.78 -8.13 3.55
N VAL A 24 -4.63 -7.38 2.46
CA VAL A 24 -5.48 -7.51 1.26
C VAL A 24 -4.61 -8.09 0.16
N GLU A 25 -4.84 -9.37 -0.13
CA GLU A 25 -4.13 -10.08 -1.20
C GLU A 25 -4.75 -9.74 -2.56
N LEU A 26 -3.91 -9.46 -3.55
CA LEU A 26 -4.33 -9.18 -4.92
C LEU A 26 -5.58 -8.29 -4.97
N PRO A 27 -5.52 -7.09 -4.40
CA PRO A 27 -6.71 -6.24 -4.31
C PRO A 27 -7.26 -5.94 -5.70
N ALA A 28 -8.58 -6.03 -5.83
CA ALA A 28 -9.26 -5.60 -7.03
C ALA A 28 -9.12 -4.09 -7.21
N PHE A 29 -9.11 -3.62 -8.44
CA PHE A 29 -9.08 -2.19 -8.75
C PHE A 29 -9.93 -1.91 -9.99
N ASP A 30 -10.40 -0.67 -10.13
CA ASP A 30 -11.33 -0.32 -11.19
C ASP A 30 -10.64 0.04 -12.50
N ALA A 31 -9.48 0.71 -12.43
CA ALA A 31 -8.74 1.15 -13.62
C ALA A 31 -7.27 1.40 -13.29
N TRP A 32 -6.43 1.39 -14.32
CA TRP A 32 -5.02 1.78 -14.21
C TRP A 32 -4.55 2.49 -15.47
N SER A 33 -3.51 3.31 -15.34
CA SER A 33 -2.92 4.05 -16.46
C SER A 33 -1.82 3.28 -17.18
N SER A 34 -1.25 2.26 -16.55
CA SER A 34 -0.12 1.49 -17.09
C SER A 34 -0.08 0.09 -16.49
N THR A 35 0.29 -0.87 -17.32
CA THR A 35 0.50 -2.26 -16.90
C THR A 35 1.92 -2.53 -16.38
N SER A 36 2.74 -1.47 -16.26
CA SER A 36 4.13 -1.63 -15.79
C SER A 36 4.25 -1.93 -14.31
N ILE A 37 3.22 -1.65 -13.52
CA ILE A 37 3.19 -1.97 -12.09
C ILE A 37 1.90 -2.72 -11.75
N GLU A 38 2.03 -3.68 -10.84
CA GLU A 38 0.91 -4.49 -10.37
C GLU A 38 0.98 -4.60 -8.85
N ILE A 39 -0.15 -4.41 -8.17
CA ILE A 39 -0.23 -4.53 -6.72
C ILE A 39 -0.45 -6.00 -6.36
N GLN A 40 0.48 -6.59 -5.62
CA GLN A 40 0.40 -7.97 -5.17
C GLN A 40 -0.37 -8.10 -3.85
N LYS A 41 -0.15 -7.19 -2.93
CA LYS A 41 -0.90 -7.11 -1.68
C LYS A 41 -0.70 -5.75 -1.03
N ILE A 42 -1.60 -5.43 -0.10
CA ILE A 42 -1.49 -4.24 0.75
C ILE A 42 -1.61 -4.70 2.20
N VAL A 43 -0.66 -4.29 3.03
CA VAL A 43 -0.66 -4.54 4.47
C VAL A 43 -0.95 -3.22 5.18
N LEU A 44 -2.03 -3.20 5.95
CA LEU A 44 -2.49 -2.02 6.67
C LEU A 44 -2.45 -2.26 8.17
N ASN A 45 -1.81 -1.36 8.88
CA ASN A 45 -1.82 -1.34 10.35
C ASN A 45 -1.76 0.12 10.83
N ASP A 46 -1.68 0.31 12.14
CA ASP A 46 -1.68 1.66 12.74
C ASP A 46 -0.35 2.41 12.57
N THR A 47 0.67 1.74 12.08
CA THR A 47 2.01 2.32 11.86
C THR A 47 2.22 2.77 10.42
N ALA A 48 1.73 1.98 9.46
CA ALA A 48 1.99 2.23 8.04
C ALA A 48 1.00 1.49 7.14
N THR A 49 0.93 1.92 5.89
CA THR A 49 0.32 1.19 4.80
C THR A 49 1.44 0.76 3.85
N THR A 50 1.63 -0.54 3.68
CA THR A 50 2.69 -1.09 2.83
C THR A 50 2.09 -1.71 1.58
N VAL A 51 2.48 -1.22 0.42
CA VAL A 51 2.00 -1.68 -0.88
C VAL A 51 3.10 -2.49 -1.55
N TYR A 52 2.83 -3.78 -1.78
CA TYR A 52 3.76 -4.70 -2.43
C TYR A 52 3.53 -4.66 -3.93
N ILE A 53 4.57 -4.32 -4.68
CA ILE A 53 4.51 -4.09 -6.12
C ILE A 53 5.38 -5.10 -6.86
N ASP A 54 4.86 -5.62 -7.97
CA ASP A 54 5.65 -6.23 -9.02
C ASP A 54 5.69 -5.27 -10.22
N ALA A 55 6.89 -4.95 -10.67
CA ALA A 55 7.12 -4.11 -11.82
C ALA A 55 7.51 -4.96 -13.02
N PHE A 56 7.02 -4.56 -14.20
CA PHE A 56 7.26 -5.23 -15.47
C PHE A 56 7.69 -4.19 -16.48
N TYR A 57 8.93 -4.29 -16.96
CA TYR A 57 9.42 -3.38 -17.97
C TYR A 57 10.54 -4.03 -18.77
N ARG A 58 10.99 -3.36 -19.81
CA ARG A 58 12.05 -3.89 -20.69
C ARG A 58 13.32 -4.18 -19.88
N PRO A 59 13.93 -5.37 -20.06
CA PRO A 59 15.20 -5.67 -19.41
C PRO A 59 16.23 -4.58 -19.63
N HIS A 60 17.05 -4.30 -18.63
CA HIS A 60 18.11 -3.29 -18.65
C HIS A 60 17.65 -1.85 -18.85
N ASN A 61 16.33 -1.61 -18.79
CA ASN A 61 15.74 -0.27 -18.73
C ASN A 61 15.29 0.01 -17.30
N TRP A 62 14.81 1.20 -17.04
CA TRP A 62 14.41 1.60 -15.69
C TRP A 62 13.04 2.25 -15.68
N ILE A 63 12.41 2.13 -14.52
CA ILE A 63 11.24 2.91 -14.13
C ILE A 63 11.59 3.72 -12.88
N LYS A 64 10.76 4.68 -12.55
CA LYS A 64 10.96 5.52 -11.38
C LYS A 64 9.61 5.83 -10.73
N ILE A 65 9.56 5.75 -9.42
CA ILE A 65 8.41 6.16 -8.63
C ILE A 65 8.73 7.51 -8.00
N ALA A 66 7.93 8.52 -8.31
CA ALA A 66 8.18 9.87 -7.83
C ALA A 66 8.00 9.99 -6.31
N LYS A 67 8.79 10.86 -5.69
CA LYS A 67 8.65 11.16 -4.24
C LYS A 67 7.33 11.86 -3.91
N ASP A 68 6.62 12.40 -4.90
CA ASP A 68 5.32 13.03 -4.72
C ASP A 68 4.15 12.04 -4.85
N SER A 69 4.45 10.75 -5.01
CA SER A 69 3.44 9.69 -5.06
C SER A 69 2.61 9.65 -3.78
N TYR A 70 1.34 9.37 -3.91
CA TYR A 70 0.44 9.32 -2.76
C TYR A 70 -0.70 8.33 -2.96
N LEU A 71 -1.26 7.90 -1.84
CA LEU A 71 -2.56 7.26 -1.80
C LEU A 71 -3.61 8.32 -1.48
N GLN A 72 -4.75 8.27 -2.14
CA GLN A 72 -5.85 9.17 -1.86
C GLN A 72 -7.06 8.38 -1.38
N ALA A 73 -7.59 8.78 -0.22
CA ALA A 73 -8.77 8.18 0.39
C ALA A 73 -9.61 9.28 1.03
N ASP A 74 -10.92 9.28 0.75
CA ASP A 74 -11.87 10.24 1.33
C ASP A 74 -11.43 11.71 1.21
N GLY A 75 -10.86 12.07 0.05
CA GLY A 75 -10.40 13.42 -0.24
C GLY A 75 -9.07 13.81 0.39
N LYS A 76 -8.41 12.91 1.11
CA LYS A 76 -7.12 13.16 1.75
C LYS A 76 -6.00 12.40 1.06
N GLN A 77 -4.83 13.07 0.93
CA GLN A 77 -3.64 12.50 0.34
C GLN A 77 -2.68 12.00 1.42
N TYR A 78 -2.16 10.79 1.21
CA TYR A 78 -1.17 10.15 2.08
C TYR A 78 0.10 9.93 1.25
N LYS A 79 1.06 10.84 1.38
CA LYS A 79 2.28 10.81 0.56
C LYS A 79 3.20 9.65 0.94
N ILE A 80 3.88 9.10 -0.05
CA ILE A 80 4.88 8.05 0.16
C ILE A 80 5.96 8.52 1.14
N LEU A 81 6.31 7.64 2.08
CA LEU A 81 7.34 7.92 3.08
C LEU A 81 8.69 7.34 2.67
N SER A 82 8.69 6.14 2.15
CA SER A 82 9.90 5.40 1.81
C SER A 82 9.57 4.18 0.97
N GLY A 83 10.56 3.37 0.67
CA GLY A 83 10.39 2.10 0.00
C GLY A 83 11.35 1.05 0.53
N ILE A 84 11.05 -0.21 0.22
CA ILE A 84 11.93 -1.35 0.45
C ILE A 84 12.22 -1.96 -0.91
N GLY A 85 13.51 -2.07 -1.25
CA GLY A 85 13.94 -2.47 -2.58
C GLY A 85 13.88 -1.36 -3.63
N MET A 86 13.49 -0.15 -3.21
CA MET A 86 13.46 1.04 -4.07
C MET A 86 13.58 2.29 -3.21
N GLU A 87 13.97 3.38 -3.82
CA GLU A 87 13.89 4.72 -3.22
C GLU A 87 13.09 5.63 -4.13
N PRO A 88 12.18 6.47 -3.57
CA PRO A 88 11.49 7.47 -4.37
C PRO A 88 12.46 8.37 -5.13
N ASP A 89 12.12 8.73 -6.36
CA ASP A 89 12.91 9.54 -7.30
C ASP A 89 14.18 8.89 -7.84
N LYS A 90 14.49 7.65 -7.46
CA LYS A 90 15.64 6.92 -8.01
C LYS A 90 15.19 5.88 -9.02
N GLU A 91 16.00 5.68 -10.06
CA GLU A 91 15.74 4.68 -11.08
C GLU A 91 15.74 3.28 -10.49
N ILE A 92 14.74 2.50 -10.88
CA ILE A 92 14.62 1.08 -10.58
C ILE A 92 15.00 0.34 -11.87
N TRP A 93 16.21 -0.17 -11.91
CA TRP A 93 16.71 -0.87 -13.10
C TRP A 93 16.17 -2.29 -13.17
N MET A 94 15.56 -2.63 -14.29
CA MET A 94 15.02 -3.96 -14.51
C MET A 94 16.15 -4.96 -14.73
N PRO A 95 16.07 -6.13 -14.10
CA PRO A 95 16.97 -7.24 -14.38
C PRO A 95 16.68 -7.85 -15.76
N GLU A 96 17.45 -8.85 -16.13
CA GLU A 96 17.28 -9.55 -17.40
C GLU A 96 15.89 -10.18 -17.56
N SER A 97 15.26 -10.56 -16.46
CA SER A 97 13.88 -11.09 -16.46
C SER A 97 12.82 -10.06 -16.87
N GLY A 98 13.12 -8.78 -16.75
CA GLY A 98 12.14 -7.72 -16.98
C GLY A 98 11.11 -7.57 -15.87
N THR A 99 11.33 -8.22 -14.71
CA THR A 99 10.45 -8.14 -13.54
C THR A 99 11.25 -7.80 -12.29
N TYR A 100 10.66 -7.00 -11.40
CA TYR A 100 11.32 -6.60 -10.16
C TYR A 100 10.25 -6.31 -9.11
N SER A 101 10.45 -6.83 -7.90
CA SER A 101 9.51 -6.65 -6.80
C SER A 101 10.04 -5.67 -5.78
N PHE A 102 9.20 -4.78 -5.31
CA PHE A 102 9.55 -3.80 -4.27
C PHE A 102 8.31 -3.44 -3.44
N GLN A 103 8.53 -2.66 -2.38
CA GLN A 103 7.46 -2.21 -1.51
C GLN A 103 7.46 -0.70 -1.43
N MET A 104 6.28 -0.10 -1.41
CA MET A 104 6.07 1.32 -1.14
C MET A 104 5.43 1.47 0.23
N ILE A 105 5.96 2.40 1.04
CA ILE A 105 5.48 2.63 2.41
C ILE A 105 4.84 4.00 2.48
N PHE A 106 3.56 4.01 2.90
CA PHE A 106 2.74 5.20 3.09
C PHE A 106 2.33 5.33 4.55
N PRO A 107 1.84 6.50 4.98
CA PRO A 107 1.25 6.64 6.31
C PRO A 107 0.07 5.68 6.54
N PRO A 108 -0.29 5.41 7.79
CA PRO A 108 -1.46 4.58 8.07
C PRO A 108 -2.75 5.25 7.55
N LEU A 109 -3.64 4.43 7.01
CA LEU A 109 -4.97 4.87 6.58
C LEU A 109 -5.96 4.67 7.73
N PRO A 110 -7.08 5.43 7.77
CA PRO A 110 -8.15 5.17 8.72
C PRO A 110 -8.64 3.73 8.63
N GLU A 111 -8.98 3.13 9.78
CA GLU A 111 -9.39 1.71 9.85
C GLU A 111 -10.57 1.34 8.96
N ASN A 112 -11.47 2.30 8.74
CA ASN A 112 -12.69 2.07 7.95
C ASN A 112 -12.53 2.41 6.47
N THR A 113 -11.32 2.67 5.99
CA THR A 113 -11.06 2.96 4.57
C THR A 113 -11.35 1.70 3.74
N THR A 114 -12.24 1.83 2.75
CA THR A 114 -12.64 0.71 1.89
C THR A 114 -12.06 0.76 0.50
N THR A 115 -11.76 1.97 -0.01
CA THR A 115 -11.15 2.16 -1.33
C THR A 115 -10.11 3.25 -1.28
N VAL A 116 -9.11 3.13 -2.13
CA VAL A 116 -8.03 4.13 -2.25
C VAL A 116 -7.56 4.19 -3.69
N ASP A 117 -7.09 5.37 -4.10
CA ASP A 117 -6.41 5.56 -5.38
C ASP A 117 -4.92 5.71 -5.13
N PHE A 118 -4.10 5.14 -6.01
CA PHE A 118 -2.67 5.41 -6.07
C PHE A 118 -2.39 6.35 -7.23
N THR A 119 -1.63 7.41 -6.97
CA THR A 119 -1.21 8.37 -8.01
C THR A 119 0.25 8.73 -7.78
N GLU A 120 1.03 8.62 -8.83
CA GLU A 120 2.45 8.98 -8.77
C GLU A 120 2.66 10.50 -8.76
N GLY A 121 1.71 11.26 -9.30
CA GLY A 121 1.75 12.72 -9.33
C GLY A 121 1.05 13.27 -10.56
N ASP A 122 0.96 14.58 -10.65
CA ASP A 122 0.25 15.28 -11.73
C ASP A 122 1.21 15.63 -12.87
N PHE A 123 1.81 14.62 -13.48
CA PHE A 123 2.69 14.80 -14.63
C PHE A 123 2.42 13.75 -15.70
N GLU A 124 2.78 14.08 -16.95
CA GLU A 124 2.59 13.16 -18.06
C GLU A 124 3.42 11.89 -17.88
N GLY A 125 2.80 10.72 -18.10
CA GLY A 125 3.45 9.43 -17.95
C GLY A 125 3.46 8.90 -16.53
N SER A 126 2.84 9.57 -15.57
CA SER A 126 2.73 9.08 -14.20
C SER A 126 1.88 7.81 -14.12
N PHE A 127 2.23 6.92 -13.18
CA PHE A 127 1.45 5.72 -12.91
C PHE A 127 0.27 6.07 -12.00
N SER A 128 -0.90 5.53 -12.33
CA SER A 128 -2.09 5.65 -11.48
C SER A 128 -2.85 4.34 -11.48
N ILE A 129 -3.40 3.99 -10.31
CA ILE A 129 -4.30 2.86 -10.14
C ILE A 129 -5.47 3.38 -9.33
N TRP A 130 -6.66 3.32 -9.90
CA TRP A 130 -7.87 3.90 -9.32
C TRP A 130 -8.81 2.84 -8.78
N GLY A 131 -9.49 3.17 -7.68
CA GLY A 131 -10.50 2.31 -7.09
C GLY A 131 -9.94 1.00 -6.58
N ILE A 132 -8.84 1.05 -5.81
CA ILE A 132 -8.25 -0.13 -5.18
C ILE A 132 -9.12 -0.52 -4.00
N HIS A 133 -9.66 -1.74 -4.01
CA HIS A 133 -10.58 -2.25 -3.01
C HIS A 133 -9.83 -2.85 -1.82
N LEU A 134 -10.02 -2.25 -0.66
CA LEU A 134 -9.42 -2.72 0.60
C LEU A 134 -10.36 -3.63 1.41
N ASP A 135 -11.60 -3.76 0.98
CA ASP A 135 -12.64 -4.55 1.67
C ASP A 135 -12.76 -5.99 1.16
N GLY A 136 -11.86 -6.40 0.25
CA GLY A 136 -11.88 -7.73 -0.35
C GLY A 136 -12.97 -7.93 -1.40
N LYS A 137 -13.72 -6.90 -1.75
CA LYS A 137 -14.77 -6.99 -2.77
C LYS A 137 -14.17 -6.97 -4.17
N PRO A 138 -14.79 -7.67 -5.14
CA PRO A 138 -14.31 -7.62 -6.51
C PRO A 138 -14.57 -6.25 -7.15
N ALA A 139 -13.77 -5.92 -8.16
CA ALA A 139 -14.00 -4.74 -8.96
C ALA A 139 -15.33 -4.88 -9.73
N PHE A 140 -15.99 -3.75 -9.99
CA PHE A 140 -17.16 -3.74 -10.83
C PHE A 140 -16.79 -4.16 -12.26
N SER A 141 -17.51 -5.14 -12.78
CA SER A 141 -17.35 -5.57 -14.17
C SER A 141 -18.65 -5.35 -14.93
N PRO A 142 -18.66 -4.43 -15.90
CA PRO A 142 -19.87 -4.20 -16.71
C PRO A 142 -20.19 -5.36 -17.66
N LEU A 143 -19.28 -6.32 -17.79
CA LEU A 143 -19.45 -7.50 -18.64
C LEU A 143 -19.85 -8.74 -17.85
N ALA A 144 -19.99 -8.60 -16.56
CA ALA A 144 -20.43 -9.72 -15.71
C ALA A 144 -21.93 -9.93 -15.77
#